data_24524e4eeda97d65dbb57f0d87b7305f
#
_entry.id   24524e4eeda97d65dbb57f0d87b7305f
#
_cell.length_a   1.000
_cell.length_b   1.000
_cell.length_c   1.000
_cell.angle_alpha   90.00
_cell.angle_beta   90.00
_cell.angle_gamma   90.00
#
_symmetry.space_group_name_H-M   'P 1'
#
loop_
_entity.id
_entity.type
_entity.pdbx_description
1 polymer ?
#
loop_
_entity_poly.entity_id
_entity_poly.type
_entity_poly.pdbx_seq_one_letter_code
_entity_poly.pdbx_strand_id
1 'polypeptide(L)'
;MRNRKWKSRVAMALCVAMTGILVGCGATGEEESSVDMSEAGGKNTIVVLNYGEYIDTSVLKQFQKETGIKVLYEEATTPEEMYSKYKASTIPYDLICSSDYMIERLIAEGETEEIDYSKMQYVDNIGDIYWKMSKSYDPELKYSIPYFWGTVGILYNTNMVNEEITSWDSLFNGEYAGEIIMQNSIRDAYMCALKYKGYSLNTTDRKELEVAQNLLIDQKPDVEAYFVDEVREEMVAGNAALAVCYSGEAYLAHDYDEELEYVVPEEGSNVWFDSWMMMKKGENHEGALKFLDFLCREDIAMKNFEEIYYPTPNTAVYAQLDEETKNDPLIFPSEETLEKCEVYKALDPDTTALYSQLWKELKTS
;
A
#
# COMPACT_ATOMS: atom_id res chain seq x y z
N MET A 1 10.66 -17.01 -22.62
CA MET A 1 11.05 -18.31 -22.00
C MET A 1 11.50 -18.18 -20.53
N ARG A 2 11.17 -17.08 -19.83
CA ARG A 2 11.54 -16.83 -18.41
C ARG A 2 10.38 -17.06 -17.42
N ASN A 3 9.14 -17.07 -17.90
CA ASN A 3 7.90 -17.24 -17.12
C ASN A 3 7.71 -18.61 -16.42
N ARG A 4 8.59 -19.58 -16.67
CA ARG A 4 8.42 -20.95 -16.14
C ARG A 4 9.09 -21.19 -14.78
N LYS A 5 9.97 -20.27 -14.32
CA LYS A 5 10.63 -20.41 -13.00
C LYS A 5 9.85 -19.78 -11.86
N TRP A 6 8.93 -18.91 -12.19
CA TRP A 6 8.08 -18.17 -11.29
C TRP A 6 6.92 -19.02 -10.75
N LYS A 7 6.14 -19.66 -11.64
CA LYS A 7 5.05 -20.58 -11.24
C LYS A 7 5.49 -21.72 -10.29
N SER A 8 6.80 -21.95 -10.14
CA SER A 8 7.32 -23.04 -9.28
C SER A 8 7.65 -22.60 -7.84
N ARG A 9 7.69 -21.31 -7.51
CA ARG A 9 7.98 -20.85 -6.15
C ARG A 9 6.74 -20.65 -5.31
N VAL A 10 5.66 -20.17 -5.90
CA VAL A 10 4.35 -20.01 -5.25
C VAL A 10 3.69 -21.40 -5.00
N ALA A 11 3.89 -22.38 -5.89
CA ALA A 11 3.35 -23.73 -5.72
C ALA A 11 4.02 -24.55 -4.61
N MET A 12 5.13 -24.08 -4.00
CA MET A 12 5.87 -24.85 -2.99
C MET A 12 5.51 -24.47 -1.55
N ALA A 13 4.78 -23.39 -1.33
CA ALA A 13 4.33 -22.95 0.00
C ALA A 13 3.01 -23.59 0.46
N LEU A 14 2.24 -24.22 -0.45
CA LEU A 14 0.89 -24.73 -0.17
C LEU A 14 0.80 -26.26 0.04
N CYS A 15 1.89 -27.02 0.13
CA CYS A 15 1.87 -28.48 0.22
C CYS A 15 2.47 -29.10 1.50
N VAL A 16 2.51 -28.41 2.65
CA VAL A 16 2.91 -29.03 3.92
C VAL A 16 1.94 -28.67 5.04
N ALA A 17 0.76 -29.21 4.99
CA ALA A 17 -0.07 -29.35 6.19
C ALA A 17 -1.13 -30.44 5.98
N MET A 18 -0.76 -31.72 6.05
CA MET A 18 -1.65 -32.81 6.50
C MET A 18 -0.84 -34.09 6.71
N THR A 19 -0.31 -34.27 7.88
CA THR A 19 -0.21 -35.59 8.52
C THR A 19 -0.09 -35.37 10.02
N GLY A 20 -1.18 -35.64 10.71
CA GLY A 20 -1.24 -35.61 12.15
C GLY A 20 -0.48 -36.77 12.78
N ILE A 21 0.03 -36.55 14.00
CA ILE A 21 0.01 -37.49 15.13
C ILE A 21 0.14 -36.68 16.42
N LEU A 22 -0.78 -36.93 17.32
CA LEU A 22 -0.79 -36.53 18.73
C LEU A 22 0.49 -36.98 19.44
N VAL A 23 1.07 -36.09 20.26
CA VAL A 23 1.43 -36.34 21.68
C VAL A 23 2.26 -35.16 22.22
N GLY A 24 1.86 -34.61 23.37
CA GLY A 24 2.79 -33.98 24.33
C GLY A 24 2.62 -32.46 24.49
N CYS A 25 2.02 -32.06 25.59
CA CYS A 25 2.11 -30.71 26.16
C CYS A 25 3.54 -30.19 26.22
N GLY A 26 3.78 -29.09 25.54
CA GLY A 26 4.93 -28.25 25.66
C GLY A 26 4.60 -26.95 24.95
N ALA A 27 4.37 -25.89 25.70
CA ALA A 27 4.19 -24.56 25.15
C ALA A 27 5.48 -24.16 24.43
N THR A 28 5.49 -24.27 23.10
CA THR A 28 6.43 -23.54 22.26
C THR A 28 5.63 -22.35 21.71
N GLY A 29 5.71 -21.22 22.41
CA GLY A 29 5.41 -19.96 21.81
C GLY A 29 6.30 -19.82 20.57
N GLU A 30 5.73 -19.46 19.43
CA GLU A 30 6.49 -18.88 18.34
C GLU A 30 7.21 -17.67 18.96
N GLU A 31 8.54 -17.77 19.10
CA GLU A 31 9.36 -16.63 19.43
C GLU A 31 9.28 -15.70 18.21
N GLU A 32 8.43 -14.66 18.29
CA GLU A 32 8.67 -13.45 17.54
C GLU A 32 10.13 -13.09 17.84
N SER A 33 11.00 -13.23 16.84
CA SER A 33 12.41 -12.89 16.98
C SER A 33 12.50 -11.37 17.15
N SER A 34 12.37 -10.89 18.38
CA SER A 34 12.54 -9.49 18.69
C SER A 34 13.95 -9.09 18.25
N VAL A 35 14.02 -8.11 17.34
CA VAL A 35 15.29 -7.54 16.88
C VAL A 35 16.04 -7.01 18.11
N ASP A 36 17.32 -7.41 18.27
CA ASP A 36 18.14 -6.91 19.36
C ASP A 36 18.47 -5.43 19.15
N MET A 37 17.76 -4.56 19.84
CA MET A 37 17.92 -3.10 19.80
C MET A 37 19.04 -2.57 20.68
N SER A 38 19.85 -3.42 21.29
CA SER A 38 20.96 -2.98 22.14
C SER A 38 22.02 -2.16 21.41
N GLU A 39 22.10 -2.26 20.09
CA GLU A 39 23.02 -1.49 19.23
C GLU A 39 22.34 -0.25 18.60
N ALA A 40 21.08 0.04 18.92
CA ALA A 40 20.40 1.23 18.44
C ALA A 40 21.12 2.51 18.88
N GLY A 41 21.22 3.51 17.99
CA GLY A 41 21.97 4.74 18.22
C GLY A 41 23.49 4.61 18.02
N GLY A 42 23.97 3.45 17.57
CA GLY A 42 25.39 3.26 17.22
C GLY A 42 25.75 3.94 15.90
N LYS A 43 26.98 4.49 15.80
CA LYS A 43 27.48 5.17 14.58
C LYS A 43 27.43 4.31 13.30
N ASN A 44 27.49 2.98 13.45
CA ASN A 44 27.47 2.02 12.36
C ASN A 44 26.16 1.23 12.33
N THR A 45 25.09 1.82 12.83
CA THR A 45 23.79 1.19 12.91
C THR A 45 22.72 2.21 12.50
N ILE A 46 21.71 1.79 11.77
CA ILE A 46 20.46 2.53 11.55
C ILE A 46 19.30 1.68 12.04
N VAL A 47 18.27 2.33 12.54
CA VAL A 47 17.01 1.70 12.98
C VAL A 47 15.91 2.08 11.99
N VAL A 48 15.31 1.06 11.42
CA VAL A 48 14.33 1.18 10.34
C VAL A 48 13.02 0.55 10.77
N LEU A 49 11.92 1.26 10.59
CA LEU A 49 10.56 0.75 10.78
C LEU A 49 9.83 0.75 9.44
N ASN A 50 9.30 -0.41 9.05
CA ASN A 50 8.60 -0.60 7.79
C ASN A 50 7.37 -1.50 7.99
N TYR A 51 6.62 -1.75 6.93
CA TYR A 51 5.62 -2.80 6.90
C TYR A 51 6.27 -4.19 6.85
N GLY A 52 5.54 -5.22 7.29
CA GLY A 52 5.94 -6.61 7.08
C GLY A 52 5.96 -6.96 5.59
N GLU A 53 6.90 -7.82 5.19
CA GLU A 53 7.06 -8.30 3.81
C GLU A 53 7.16 -7.17 2.74
N TYR A 54 7.67 -6.01 3.13
CA TYR A 54 7.70 -4.80 2.30
C TYR A 54 9.11 -4.34 1.92
N ILE A 55 10.05 -5.27 1.89
CA ILE A 55 11.41 -5.11 1.37
C ILE A 55 12.03 -6.50 1.11
N ASP A 56 12.79 -6.67 0.03
CA ASP A 56 13.66 -7.84 -0.10
C ASP A 56 14.73 -7.81 0.99
N THR A 57 14.65 -8.72 1.95
CA THR A 57 15.57 -8.77 3.09
C THR A 57 17.03 -8.98 2.71
N SER A 58 17.30 -9.46 1.48
CA SER A 58 18.67 -9.56 0.96
C SER A 58 19.32 -8.18 0.74
N VAL A 59 18.48 -7.16 0.50
CA VAL A 59 18.88 -5.75 0.34
C VAL A 59 19.52 -5.21 1.62
N LEU A 60 18.95 -5.54 2.80
CA LEU A 60 19.50 -5.15 4.10
C LEU A 60 20.92 -5.71 4.31
N LYS A 61 21.11 -6.98 3.97
CA LYS A 61 22.42 -7.66 4.05
C LYS A 61 23.41 -7.07 3.06
N GLN A 62 22.96 -6.72 1.84
CA GLN A 62 23.78 -6.09 0.82
C GLN A 62 24.24 -4.70 1.27
N PHE A 63 23.33 -3.87 1.80
CA PHE A 63 23.66 -2.56 2.35
C PHE A 63 24.73 -2.65 3.44
N GLN A 64 24.54 -3.55 4.42
CA GLN A 64 25.53 -3.76 5.47
C GLN A 64 26.90 -4.20 4.92
N LYS A 65 26.91 -5.07 3.90
CA LYS A 65 28.15 -5.54 3.29
C LYS A 65 28.89 -4.41 2.55
N GLU A 66 28.15 -3.54 1.86
CA GLU A 66 28.74 -2.46 1.05
C GLU A 66 29.19 -1.26 1.90
N THR A 67 28.47 -0.93 2.96
CA THR A 67 28.67 0.29 3.76
C THR A 67 29.30 0.06 5.12
N GLY A 68 29.21 -1.16 5.65
CA GLY A 68 29.56 -1.49 7.04
C GLY A 68 28.52 -1.01 8.06
N ILE A 69 27.38 -0.48 7.62
CA ILE A 69 26.29 -0.02 8.48
C ILE A 69 25.27 -1.15 8.64
N LYS A 70 25.01 -1.56 9.88
CA LYS A 70 24.00 -2.55 10.24
C LYS A 70 22.61 -1.93 10.21
N VAL A 71 21.62 -2.63 9.66
CA VAL A 71 20.22 -2.24 9.70
C VAL A 71 19.51 -3.06 10.78
N LEU A 72 19.00 -2.37 11.80
CA LEU A 72 18.04 -2.93 12.75
C LEU A 72 16.65 -2.67 12.19
N TYR A 73 16.00 -3.72 11.73
CA TYR A 73 14.75 -3.63 10.98
C TYR A 73 13.60 -4.13 11.82
N GLU A 74 12.62 -3.28 12.06
CA GLU A 74 11.36 -3.60 12.72
C GLU A 74 10.19 -3.47 11.76
N GLU A 75 9.15 -4.24 12.03
CA GLU A 75 7.94 -4.29 11.24
C GLU A 75 6.73 -3.82 12.05
N ALA A 76 5.74 -3.31 11.31
CA ALA A 76 4.41 -3.00 11.80
C ALA A 76 3.39 -3.33 10.69
N THR A 77 2.14 -3.58 11.08
CA THR A 77 1.10 -4.00 10.13
C THR A 77 0.34 -2.83 9.54
N THR A 78 0.24 -1.71 10.26
CA THR A 78 -0.53 -0.55 9.82
C THR A 78 0.20 0.77 10.10
N PRO A 79 -0.13 1.86 9.37
CA PRO A 79 0.40 3.20 9.65
C PRO A 79 0.12 3.68 11.08
N GLU A 80 -1.06 3.33 11.64
CA GLU A 80 -1.45 3.68 13.00
C GLU A 80 -0.62 2.93 14.04
N GLU A 81 -0.30 1.68 13.79
CA GLU A 81 0.61 0.90 14.63
C GLU A 81 2.03 1.48 14.58
N MET A 82 2.53 1.78 13.38
CA MET A 82 3.83 2.45 13.20
C MET A 82 3.90 3.76 13.99
N TYR A 83 2.88 4.59 13.86
CA TYR A 83 2.80 5.86 14.58
C TYR A 83 2.80 5.65 16.09
N SER A 84 1.97 4.72 16.57
CA SER A 84 1.86 4.41 18.00
C SER A 84 3.18 3.87 18.54
N LYS A 85 3.82 2.96 17.82
CA LYS A 85 5.12 2.37 18.14
C LYS A 85 6.20 3.46 18.19
N TYR A 86 6.28 4.32 17.17
CA TYR A 86 7.23 5.44 17.11
C TYR A 86 7.03 6.43 18.27
N LYS A 87 5.79 6.83 18.55
CA LYS A 87 5.49 7.82 19.61
C LYS A 87 5.73 7.27 21.01
N ALA A 88 5.44 6.00 21.25
CA ALA A 88 5.57 5.36 22.56
C ALA A 88 7.02 4.89 22.86
N SER A 89 7.82 4.69 21.83
CA SER A 89 9.16 4.13 21.95
C SER A 89 10.22 5.15 22.34
N THR A 90 11.23 4.67 23.07
CA THR A 90 12.52 5.37 23.27
C THR A 90 13.56 4.99 22.22
N ILE A 91 13.22 4.07 21.31
CA ILE A 91 14.10 3.66 20.21
C ILE A 91 14.29 4.84 19.25
N PRO A 92 15.54 5.19 18.88
CA PRO A 92 15.82 6.27 17.96
C PRO A 92 15.68 5.77 16.51
N TYR A 93 14.45 5.65 16.03
CA TYR A 93 14.22 5.30 14.62
C TYR A 93 14.86 6.33 13.72
N ASP A 94 15.72 5.90 12.82
CA ASP A 94 16.38 6.74 11.82
C ASP A 94 15.50 6.91 10.58
N LEU A 95 14.78 5.85 10.20
CA LEU A 95 13.90 5.81 9.03
C LEU A 95 12.57 5.14 9.35
N ILE A 96 11.51 5.69 8.76
CA ILE A 96 10.18 5.07 8.71
C ILE A 96 9.67 5.10 7.27
N CYS A 97 9.13 3.97 6.80
CA CYS A 97 8.31 3.90 5.60
C CYS A 97 6.84 3.91 6.02
N SER A 98 6.03 4.80 5.46
CA SER A 98 4.61 4.84 5.78
C SER A 98 3.79 5.45 4.65
N SER A 99 2.45 5.41 4.79
CA SER A 99 1.52 5.93 3.80
C SER A 99 1.39 7.46 3.84
N ASP A 100 0.92 8.01 2.74
CA ASP A 100 0.79 9.43 2.44
C ASP A 100 0.20 10.27 3.59
N TYR A 101 -0.98 9.92 4.10
CA TYR A 101 -1.63 10.68 5.18
C TYR A 101 -0.87 10.62 6.52
N MET A 102 -0.12 9.53 6.76
CA MET A 102 0.71 9.41 7.96
C MET A 102 2.00 10.21 7.81
N ILE A 103 2.55 10.27 6.60
CA ILE A 103 3.68 11.14 6.25
C ILE A 103 3.29 12.60 6.48
N GLU A 104 2.15 13.04 5.93
CA GLU A 104 1.62 14.39 6.12
C GLU A 104 1.50 14.74 7.61
N ARG A 105 0.96 13.81 8.40
CA ARG A 105 0.84 13.96 9.85
C ARG A 105 2.17 14.12 10.55
N LEU A 106 3.14 13.24 10.28
CA LEU A 106 4.46 13.28 10.92
C LEU A 106 5.24 14.54 10.54
N ILE A 107 5.10 15.02 9.31
CA ILE A 107 5.65 16.32 8.86
C ILE A 107 5.00 17.47 9.64
N ALA A 108 3.67 17.49 9.74
CA ALA A 108 2.95 18.54 10.46
C ALA A 108 3.28 18.57 11.96
N GLU A 109 3.54 17.41 12.57
CA GLU A 109 3.98 17.30 13.97
C GLU A 109 5.47 17.64 14.17
N GLY A 110 6.26 17.86 13.08
CA GLY A 110 7.67 18.18 13.13
C GLY A 110 8.55 17.03 13.60
N GLU A 111 8.14 15.80 13.34
CA GLU A 111 8.84 14.56 13.73
C GLU A 111 9.85 14.10 12.67
N THR A 112 9.81 14.69 11.48
CA THR A 112 10.67 14.35 10.34
C THR A 112 11.87 15.29 10.24
N GLU A 113 13.00 14.78 9.70
CA GLU A 113 14.20 15.52 9.36
C GLU A 113 14.23 15.80 7.86
N GLU A 114 14.74 16.98 7.44
CA GLU A 114 14.88 17.30 6.02
C GLU A 114 15.91 16.39 5.34
N ILE A 115 15.58 15.89 4.16
CA ILE A 115 16.45 15.04 3.35
C ILE A 115 17.28 15.94 2.43
N ASP A 116 18.60 15.86 2.53
CA ASP A 116 19.51 16.57 1.63
C ASP A 116 19.73 15.77 0.33
N TYR A 117 18.79 15.90 -0.59
CA TYR A 117 18.85 15.21 -1.88
C TYR A 117 20.11 15.51 -2.70
N SER A 118 20.78 16.64 -2.45
CA SER A 118 22.02 16.99 -3.17
C SER A 118 23.20 16.07 -2.85
N LYS A 119 23.09 15.28 -1.76
CA LYS A 119 24.06 14.28 -1.37
C LYS A 119 23.73 12.87 -1.85
N MET A 120 22.61 12.71 -2.53
CA MET A 120 22.17 11.43 -3.08
C MET A 120 22.59 11.32 -4.55
N GLN A 121 23.04 10.15 -4.93
CA GLN A 121 23.50 9.86 -6.30
C GLN A 121 22.36 9.33 -7.18
N TYR A 122 21.40 8.64 -6.58
CA TYR A 122 20.39 7.84 -7.29
C TYR A 122 18.96 8.38 -7.13
N VAL A 123 18.75 9.47 -6.43
CA VAL A 123 17.43 10.07 -6.22
C VAL A 123 16.75 10.51 -7.52
N ASP A 124 17.54 10.88 -8.53
CA ASP A 124 17.05 11.24 -9.88
C ASP A 124 16.41 10.04 -10.62
N ASN A 125 16.55 8.82 -10.12
CA ASN A 125 15.84 7.66 -10.63
C ASN A 125 14.33 7.71 -10.28
N ILE A 126 13.90 8.53 -9.33
CA ILE A 126 12.48 8.73 -9.04
C ILE A 126 11.87 9.67 -10.08
N GLY A 127 10.82 9.22 -10.76
CA GLY A 127 10.21 9.97 -11.87
C GLY A 127 9.47 11.23 -11.43
N ASP A 128 9.49 12.26 -12.28
CA ASP A 128 8.92 13.60 -12.01
C ASP A 128 7.43 13.54 -11.65
N ILE A 129 6.65 12.63 -12.25
CA ILE A 129 5.22 12.47 -11.96
C ILE A 129 5.00 12.09 -10.50
N TYR A 130 5.83 11.20 -9.95
CA TYR A 130 5.71 10.75 -8.56
C TYR A 130 6.08 11.86 -7.57
N TRP A 131 7.10 12.66 -7.87
CA TRP A 131 7.41 13.88 -7.11
C TRP A 131 6.26 14.89 -7.16
N LYS A 132 5.63 15.08 -8.32
CA LYS A 132 4.47 15.98 -8.45
C LYS A 132 3.31 15.51 -7.56
N MET A 133 3.03 14.20 -7.53
CA MET A 133 1.96 13.61 -6.72
C MET A 133 2.28 13.67 -5.22
N SER A 134 3.55 13.48 -4.84
CA SER A 134 4.00 13.58 -3.44
C SER A 134 3.78 14.95 -2.80
N LYS A 135 3.60 16.02 -3.60
CA LYS A 135 3.24 17.35 -3.07
C LYS A 135 1.90 17.37 -2.31
N SER A 136 1.07 16.35 -2.46
CA SER A 136 -0.19 16.24 -1.72
C SER A 136 0.03 16.03 -0.22
N TYR A 137 1.11 15.33 0.17
CA TYR A 137 1.46 15.00 1.55
C TYR A 137 2.82 15.59 2.01
N ASP A 138 3.71 15.92 1.09
CA ASP A 138 4.98 16.64 1.33
C ASP A 138 5.08 17.86 0.39
N PRO A 139 4.36 18.98 0.68
CA PRO A 139 4.22 20.10 -0.25
C PRO A 139 5.54 20.75 -0.67
N GLU A 140 6.55 20.69 0.18
CA GLU A 140 7.87 21.26 -0.07
C GLU A 140 8.84 20.25 -0.71
N LEU A 141 8.45 18.96 -0.80
CA LEU A 141 9.28 17.85 -1.27
C LEU A 141 10.64 17.82 -0.53
N LYS A 142 10.62 17.84 0.79
CA LYS A 142 11.81 17.88 1.62
C LYS A 142 11.98 16.70 2.55
N TYR A 143 10.90 15.96 2.84
CA TYR A 143 10.84 15.06 3.97
C TYR A 143 10.65 13.60 3.59
N SER A 144 10.29 13.33 2.33
CA SER A 144 9.91 11.98 1.91
C SER A 144 10.42 11.59 0.54
N ILE A 145 10.71 10.30 0.34
CA ILE A 145 11.08 9.72 -0.95
C ILE A 145 10.06 8.63 -1.30
N PRO A 146 9.33 8.75 -2.42
CA PRO A 146 8.40 7.71 -2.88
C PRO A 146 9.09 6.36 -3.00
N TYR A 147 8.43 5.30 -2.50
CA TYR A 147 8.97 3.94 -2.48
C TYR A 147 8.15 3.00 -3.34
N PHE A 148 6.88 2.82 -3.02
CA PHE A 148 5.88 2.14 -3.83
C PHE A 148 4.61 2.96 -3.89
N TRP A 149 3.75 2.63 -4.84
CA TRP A 149 2.47 3.26 -5.01
C TRP A 149 1.47 2.26 -5.59
N GLY A 150 0.21 2.62 -5.60
CA GLY A 150 -0.81 1.81 -6.21
C GLY A 150 -2.15 2.55 -6.25
N THR A 151 -3.16 1.85 -6.72
CA THR A 151 -4.52 2.38 -6.83
C THR A 151 -5.50 1.49 -6.08
N VAL A 152 -6.68 2.03 -5.80
CA VAL A 152 -7.87 1.26 -5.45
C VAL A 152 -8.77 1.21 -6.67
N GLY A 153 -9.34 0.06 -6.97
CA GLY A 153 -10.22 -0.11 -8.12
C GLY A 153 -11.17 -1.27 -7.96
N ILE A 154 -11.76 -1.69 -9.06
CA ILE A 154 -12.67 -2.83 -9.11
C ILE A 154 -11.94 -4.02 -9.75
N LEU A 155 -11.79 -5.10 -9.00
CA LEU A 155 -11.45 -6.42 -9.51
C LEU A 155 -12.76 -7.12 -9.89
N TYR A 156 -12.86 -7.65 -11.11
CA TYR A 156 -14.08 -8.28 -11.58
C TYR A 156 -13.81 -9.59 -12.32
N ASN A 157 -14.76 -10.52 -12.21
CA ASN A 157 -14.68 -11.82 -12.87
C ASN A 157 -15.40 -11.76 -14.22
N THR A 158 -14.63 -11.84 -15.32
CA THR A 158 -15.16 -11.75 -16.69
C THR A 158 -16.18 -12.83 -17.04
N ASN A 159 -16.20 -13.96 -16.33
CA ASN A 159 -17.20 -15.00 -16.48
C ASN A 159 -18.52 -14.71 -15.77
N MET A 160 -18.56 -13.74 -14.86
CA MET A 160 -19.73 -13.38 -14.05
C MET A 160 -20.34 -12.05 -14.44
N VAL A 161 -19.58 -11.17 -15.11
CA VAL A 161 -20.08 -9.87 -15.59
C VAL A 161 -20.54 -9.98 -17.06
N ASN A 162 -21.52 -9.14 -17.42
CA ASN A 162 -22.09 -9.15 -18.77
C ASN A 162 -21.40 -8.17 -19.73
N GLU A 163 -20.65 -7.22 -19.19
CA GLU A 163 -19.97 -6.15 -19.92
C GLU A 163 -18.68 -5.75 -19.23
N GLU A 164 -17.83 -5.02 -19.93
CA GLU A 164 -16.59 -4.46 -19.36
C GLU A 164 -16.95 -3.45 -18.25
N ILE A 165 -16.34 -3.60 -17.10
CA ILE A 165 -16.52 -2.70 -15.96
C ILE A 165 -15.61 -1.48 -16.15
N THR A 166 -16.18 -0.28 -16.16
CA THR A 166 -15.44 0.99 -16.39
C THR A 166 -15.78 2.09 -15.38
N SER A 167 -16.80 1.90 -14.56
CA SER A 167 -17.37 2.93 -13.69
C SER A 167 -17.69 2.37 -12.31
N TRP A 168 -17.62 3.23 -11.29
CA TRP A 168 -18.14 2.93 -9.95
C TRP A 168 -19.64 2.65 -9.95
N ASP A 169 -20.39 3.04 -11.01
CA ASP A 169 -21.83 2.74 -11.16
C ASP A 169 -22.14 1.25 -10.98
N SER A 170 -21.26 0.37 -11.45
CA SER A 170 -21.43 -1.09 -11.33
C SER A 170 -21.61 -1.59 -9.90
N LEU A 171 -21.10 -0.84 -8.90
CA LEU A 171 -21.30 -1.16 -7.49
C LEU A 171 -22.67 -0.73 -6.95
N PHE A 172 -23.38 0.18 -7.65
CA PHE A 172 -24.56 0.87 -7.12
C PHE A 172 -25.83 0.71 -7.97
N ASN A 173 -25.75 0.11 -9.15
CA ASN A 173 -26.88 -0.03 -10.07
C ASN A 173 -27.78 -1.26 -9.77
N GLY A 174 -27.37 -2.14 -8.83
CA GLY A 174 -28.10 -3.34 -8.43
C GLY A 174 -27.97 -4.53 -9.38
N GLU A 175 -27.18 -4.43 -10.45
CA GLU A 175 -27.00 -5.52 -11.42
C GLU A 175 -26.30 -6.74 -10.80
N TYR A 176 -25.35 -6.50 -9.88
CA TYR A 176 -24.56 -7.55 -9.22
C TYR A 176 -24.95 -7.73 -7.75
N ALA A 177 -26.25 -7.58 -7.44
CA ALA A 177 -26.75 -7.69 -6.07
C ALA A 177 -26.43 -9.06 -5.44
N GLY A 178 -25.79 -9.05 -4.28
CA GLY A 178 -25.34 -10.25 -3.57
C GLY A 178 -24.01 -10.82 -4.09
N GLU A 179 -23.35 -10.16 -5.04
CA GLU A 179 -22.10 -10.60 -5.65
C GLU A 179 -21.02 -9.51 -5.60
N ILE A 180 -21.12 -8.58 -4.64
CA ILE A 180 -20.18 -7.45 -4.46
C ILE A 180 -19.41 -7.63 -3.15
N ILE A 181 -18.09 -7.55 -3.22
CA ILE A 181 -17.21 -7.41 -2.06
C ILE A 181 -16.75 -5.96 -1.96
N MET A 182 -17.05 -5.31 -0.82
CA MET A 182 -16.62 -3.95 -0.53
C MET A 182 -15.39 -3.92 0.36
N GLN A 183 -14.62 -2.83 0.29
CA GLN A 183 -13.51 -2.60 1.21
C GLN A 183 -14.00 -2.39 2.65
N ASN A 184 -13.35 -3.07 3.59
CA ASN A 184 -13.57 -2.88 5.03
C ASN A 184 -12.71 -1.73 5.59
N SER A 185 -12.40 -0.76 4.75
CA SER A 185 -11.73 0.50 5.07
C SER A 185 -12.72 1.65 4.93
N ILE A 186 -12.79 2.51 5.94
CA ILE A 186 -13.74 3.64 5.95
C ILE A 186 -13.51 4.54 4.75
N ARG A 187 -12.24 4.96 4.54
CA ARG A 187 -11.91 5.91 3.48
C ARG A 187 -12.16 5.31 2.10
N ASP A 188 -11.79 4.05 1.87
CA ASP A 188 -11.93 3.41 0.56
C ASP A 188 -13.39 3.10 0.22
N ALA A 189 -14.20 2.65 1.19
CA ALA A 189 -15.63 2.45 0.95
C ALA A 189 -16.35 3.77 0.60
N TYR A 190 -16.05 4.86 1.35
CA TYR A 190 -16.62 6.18 1.04
C TYR A 190 -16.08 6.75 -0.27
N MET A 191 -14.83 6.51 -0.62
CA MET A 191 -14.19 6.96 -1.85
C MET A 191 -15.00 6.49 -3.07
N CYS A 192 -15.41 5.22 -3.14
CA CYS A 192 -16.22 4.70 -4.24
C CYS A 192 -17.50 5.52 -4.45
N ALA A 193 -18.24 5.78 -3.37
CA ALA A 193 -19.48 6.55 -3.43
C ALA A 193 -19.25 8.05 -3.74
N LEU A 194 -18.21 8.65 -3.19
CA LEU A 194 -17.86 10.06 -3.44
C LEU A 194 -17.44 10.25 -4.90
N LYS A 195 -16.54 9.41 -5.42
CA LYS A 195 -16.08 9.50 -6.81
C LYS A 195 -17.23 9.28 -7.80
N TYR A 196 -18.07 8.28 -7.54
CA TYR A 196 -19.28 8.07 -8.35
C TYR A 196 -20.20 9.30 -8.40
N LYS A 197 -20.28 10.07 -7.32
CA LYS A 197 -21.05 11.33 -7.28
C LYS A 197 -20.26 12.55 -7.79
N GLY A 198 -19.02 12.39 -8.25
CA GLY A 198 -18.17 13.46 -8.74
C GLY A 198 -17.60 14.36 -7.63
N TYR A 199 -17.54 13.87 -6.38
CA TYR A 199 -16.96 14.59 -5.27
C TYR A 199 -15.49 14.20 -5.06
N SER A 200 -14.72 15.06 -4.37
CA SER A 200 -13.38 14.72 -3.92
C SER A 200 -13.44 13.65 -2.83
N LEU A 201 -12.53 12.66 -2.90
CA LEU A 201 -12.35 11.67 -1.84
C LEU A 201 -11.78 12.29 -0.54
N ASN A 202 -11.35 13.56 -0.60
CA ASN A 202 -10.87 14.35 0.53
C ASN A 202 -11.91 15.37 1.04
N THR A 203 -13.16 15.25 0.61
CA THR A 203 -14.19 16.19 1.04
C THR A 203 -14.37 16.19 2.56
N THR A 204 -14.55 17.37 3.12
CA THR A 204 -14.93 17.60 4.51
C THR A 204 -16.37 18.15 4.60
N ASP A 205 -17.05 18.31 3.45
CA ASP A 205 -18.44 18.77 3.41
C ASP A 205 -19.39 17.65 3.89
N ARG A 206 -20.06 17.94 5.02
CA ARG A 206 -21.02 17.02 5.62
C ARG A 206 -22.11 16.57 4.67
N LYS A 207 -22.56 17.45 3.77
CA LYS A 207 -23.65 17.12 2.82
C LYS A 207 -23.19 16.12 1.77
N GLU A 208 -21.95 16.27 1.27
CA GLU A 208 -21.36 15.31 0.34
C GLU A 208 -21.17 13.95 1.00
N LEU A 209 -20.71 13.94 2.25
CA LEU A 209 -20.60 12.71 3.06
C LEU A 209 -21.94 12.05 3.34
N GLU A 210 -22.99 12.83 3.61
CA GLU A 210 -24.36 12.30 3.78
C GLU A 210 -24.93 11.72 2.47
N VAL A 211 -24.61 12.30 1.31
CA VAL A 211 -24.96 11.74 0.00
C VAL A 211 -24.28 10.39 -0.22
N ALA A 212 -22.97 10.31 0.05
CA ALA A 212 -22.20 9.07 -0.04
C ALA A 212 -22.72 8.01 0.95
N GLN A 213 -23.04 8.40 2.18
CA GLN A 213 -23.62 7.55 3.20
C GLN A 213 -24.93 6.90 2.73
N ASN A 214 -25.86 7.71 2.22
CA ASN A 214 -27.15 7.20 1.74
C ASN A 214 -26.96 6.18 0.61
N LEU A 215 -26.05 6.46 -0.33
CA LEU A 215 -25.73 5.55 -1.43
C LEU A 215 -25.17 4.21 -0.92
N LEU A 216 -24.26 4.25 0.06
CA LEU A 216 -23.69 3.04 0.66
C LEU A 216 -24.72 2.25 1.49
N ILE A 217 -25.67 2.93 2.17
CA ILE A 217 -26.78 2.28 2.88
C ILE A 217 -27.71 1.60 1.89
N ASP A 218 -28.05 2.27 0.78
CA ASP A 218 -28.91 1.71 -0.27
C ASP A 218 -28.25 0.50 -0.95
N GLN A 219 -26.92 0.51 -1.12
CA GLN A 219 -26.12 -0.59 -1.67
C GLN A 219 -25.97 -1.78 -0.71
N LYS A 220 -26.01 -1.54 0.60
CA LYS A 220 -25.63 -2.54 1.60
C LYS A 220 -26.33 -3.90 1.44
N PRO A 221 -27.62 -4.00 1.07
CA PRO A 221 -28.29 -5.27 0.79
C PRO A 221 -27.67 -6.07 -0.37
N ASP A 222 -26.94 -5.40 -1.26
CA ASP A 222 -26.32 -5.97 -2.46
C ASP A 222 -24.88 -6.42 -2.18
N VAL A 223 -24.32 -6.10 -1.01
CA VAL A 223 -22.95 -6.44 -0.60
C VAL A 223 -22.92 -7.80 0.07
N GLU A 224 -22.16 -8.74 -0.51
CA GLU A 224 -21.92 -10.06 0.09
C GLU A 224 -21.05 -9.96 1.33
N ALA A 225 -19.94 -9.21 1.23
CA ALA A 225 -18.98 -9.09 2.33
C ALA A 225 -18.19 -7.77 2.29
N TYR A 226 -17.55 -7.46 3.42
CA TYR A 226 -16.57 -6.38 3.57
C TYR A 226 -15.24 -7.00 3.98
N PHE A 227 -14.24 -6.96 3.08
CA PHE A 227 -12.91 -7.52 3.29
C PHE A 227 -11.80 -6.50 3.02
N VAL A 228 -10.59 -6.80 3.44
CA VAL A 228 -9.35 -6.10 3.06
C VAL A 228 -8.42 -7.10 2.39
N ASP A 229 -7.85 -8.02 3.16
CA ASP A 229 -6.83 -8.96 2.68
C ASP A 229 -7.46 -10.25 2.09
N GLU A 230 -8.65 -10.65 2.54
CA GLU A 230 -9.33 -11.85 2.11
C GLU A 230 -9.94 -11.74 0.69
N VAL A 231 -9.97 -10.55 0.12
CA VAL A 231 -10.60 -10.27 -1.18
C VAL A 231 -10.05 -11.14 -2.31
N ARG A 232 -8.74 -11.39 -2.31
CA ARG A 232 -8.09 -12.20 -3.34
C ARG A 232 -8.59 -13.64 -3.34
N GLU A 233 -8.61 -14.27 -2.17
CA GLU A 233 -9.05 -15.65 -2.01
C GLU A 233 -10.52 -15.83 -2.41
N GLU A 234 -11.36 -14.86 -2.06
CA GLU A 234 -12.80 -14.88 -2.38
C GLU A 234 -13.05 -14.72 -3.89
N MET A 235 -12.33 -13.81 -4.55
CA MET A 235 -12.44 -13.60 -5.98
C MET A 235 -11.92 -14.80 -6.78
N VAL A 236 -10.78 -15.37 -6.39
CA VAL A 236 -10.21 -16.59 -6.99
C VAL A 236 -11.13 -17.79 -6.79
N ALA A 237 -11.85 -17.86 -5.66
CA ALA A 237 -12.85 -18.90 -5.42
C ALA A 237 -14.15 -18.72 -6.23
N GLY A 238 -14.33 -17.57 -6.91
CA GLY A 238 -15.53 -17.24 -7.67
C GLY A 238 -16.75 -16.92 -6.80
N ASN A 239 -16.51 -16.38 -5.59
CA ASN A 239 -17.58 -16.09 -4.63
C ASN A 239 -18.22 -14.70 -4.86
N ALA A 240 -17.65 -13.87 -5.73
CA ALA A 240 -18.22 -12.57 -6.10
C ALA A 240 -17.91 -12.21 -7.56
N ALA A 241 -18.76 -11.38 -8.15
CA ALA A 241 -18.59 -10.83 -9.49
C ALA A 241 -17.66 -9.61 -9.47
N LEU A 242 -17.80 -8.77 -8.44
CA LEU A 242 -17.06 -7.51 -8.28
C LEU A 242 -16.44 -7.42 -6.89
N ALA A 243 -15.24 -6.88 -6.81
CA ALA A 243 -14.61 -6.55 -5.54
C ALA A 243 -13.86 -5.23 -5.60
N VAL A 244 -14.01 -4.38 -4.58
CA VAL A 244 -13.16 -3.21 -4.40
C VAL A 244 -11.88 -3.63 -3.68
N CYS A 245 -10.72 -3.44 -4.32
CA CYS A 245 -9.45 -3.85 -3.73
C CYS A 245 -8.28 -2.95 -4.17
N TYR A 246 -7.13 -3.16 -3.53
CA TYR A 246 -5.87 -2.57 -3.95
C TYR A 246 -5.32 -3.27 -5.18
N SER A 247 -4.63 -2.52 -6.04
CA SER A 247 -4.06 -3.03 -7.29
C SER A 247 -3.10 -4.21 -7.11
N GLY A 248 -2.38 -4.29 -5.98
CA GLY A 248 -1.51 -5.43 -5.69
C GLY A 248 -2.28 -6.73 -5.47
N GLU A 249 -3.39 -6.69 -4.73
CA GLU A 249 -4.27 -7.85 -4.55
C GLU A 249 -4.89 -8.28 -5.88
N ALA A 250 -5.30 -7.30 -6.69
CA ALA A 250 -5.82 -7.57 -8.02
C ALA A 250 -4.77 -8.21 -8.94
N TYR A 251 -3.51 -7.74 -8.89
CA TYR A 251 -2.41 -8.33 -9.64
C TYR A 251 -2.18 -9.80 -9.30
N LEU A 252 -2.12 -10.11 -7.99
CA LEU A 252 -1.94 -11.48 -7.53
C LEU A 252 -3.13 -12.37 -7.87
N ALA A 253 -4.35 -11.84 -7.85
CA ALA A 253 -5.55 -12.55 -8.26
C ALA A 253 -5.53 -12.86 -9.76
N HIS A 254 -5.20 -11.88 -10.60
CA HIS A 254 -5.08 -12.03 -12.04
C HIS A 254 -3.96 -13.02 -12.46
N ASP A 255 -2.79 -13.00 -11.78
CA ASP A 255 -1.71 -13.98 -12.04
C ASP A 255 -2.15 -15.42 -11.73
N TYR A 256 -3.08 -15.59 -10.79
CA TYR A 256 -3.67 -16.89 -10.45
C TYR A 256 -4.79 -17.30 -11.44
N ASP A 257 -5.66 -16.38 -11.82
CA ASP A 257 -6.79 -16.58 -12.72
C ASP A 257 -6.93 -15.38 -13.69
N GLU A 258 -6.54 -15.59 -14.95
CA GLU A 258 -6.57 -14.57 -16.03
C GLU A 258 -8.00 -14.04 -16.34
N GLU A 259 -9.06 -14.69 -15.83
CA GLU A 259 -10.45 -14.22 -15.95
C GLU A 259 -10.80 -13.13 -14.91
N LEU A 260 -9.90 -12.86 -13.96
CA LEU A 260 -10.04 -11.77 -13.00
C LEU A 260 -9.33 -10.52 -13.55
N GLU A 261 -10.09 -9.54 -13.97
CA GLU A 261 -9.59 -8.28 -14.51
C GLU A 261 -9.79 -7.13 -13.52
N TYR A 262 -8.95 -6.10 -13.64
CA TYR A 262 -8.97 -4.94 -12.75
C TYR A 262 -9.10 -3.64 -13.53
N VAL A 263 -9.87 -2.71 -12.99
CA VAL A 263 -10.03 -1.38 -13.56
C VAL A 263 -9.98 -0.30 -12.48
N VAL A 264 -9.31 0.80 -12.78
CA VAL A 264 -9.51 2.07 -12.09
C VAL A 264 -10.65 2.80 -12.80
N PRO A 265 -11.81 3.01 -12.16
CA PRO A 265 -12.98 3.60 -12.80
C PRO A 265 -12.74 4.99 -13.38
N GLU A 266 -13.49 5.32 -14.42
CA GLU A 266 -13.32 6.55 -15.20
C GLU A 266 -13.58 7.84 -14.42
N GLU A 267 -14.30 7.77 -13.30
CA GLU A 267 -14.50 8.89 -12.38
C GLU A 267 -13.25 9.18 -11.53
N GLY A 268 -12.23 8.34 -11.65
CA GLY A 268 -11.02 8.36 -10.84
C GLY A 268 -11.17 7.64 -9.50
N SER A 269 -10.08 7.52 -8.78
CA SER A 269 -9.98 6.72 -7.56
C SER A 269 -8.96 7.30 -6.59
N ASN A 270 -8.66 6.55 -5.53
CA ASN A 270 -7.47 6.78 -4.72
C ASN A 270 -6.23 6.26 -5.45
N VAL A 271 -5.20 7.08 -5.51
CA VAL A 271 -3.82 6.67 -5.71
C VAL A 271 -3.08 6.91 -4.41
N TRP A 272 -2.48 5.86 -3.86
CA TRP A 272 -1.76 5.92 -2.60
C TRP A 272 -0.25 5.81 -2.83
N PHE A 273 0.51 6.38 -1.89
CA PHE A 273 1.96 6.33 -1.86
C PHE A 273 2.46 5.91 -0.50
N ASP A 274 3.35 4.93 -0.50
CA ASP A 274 4.23 4.70 0.63
C ASP A 274 5.58 5.33 0.35
N SER A 275 6.10 6.07 1.32
CA SER A 275 7.38 6.78 1.17
C SER A 275 8.24 6.63 2.40
N TRP A 276 9.54 6.70 2.17
CA TRP A 276 10.53 6.72 3.23
C TRP A 276 10.72 8.13 3.79
N MET A 277 10.80 8.25 5.12
CA MET A 277 11.12 9.49 5.84
C MET A 277 12.34 9.29 6.72
N MET A 278 13.16 10.34 6.85
CA MET A 278 14.13 10.43 7.92
C MET A 278 13.47 11.00 9.17
N MET A 279 13.72 10.35 10.31
CA MET A 279 13.08 10.73 11.58
C MET A 279 14.00 11.62 12.42
N LYS A 280 13.43 12.67 13.01
CA LYS A 280 14.20 13.66 13.79
C LYS A 280 14.85 13.07 15.04
N LYS A 281 14.25 12.02 15.62
CA LYS A 281 14.82 11.30 16.77
C LYS A 281 15.93 10.32 16.39
N GLY A 282 16.17 10.09 15.10
CA GLY A 282 17.26 9.23 14.62
C GLY A 282 18.63 9.75 15.06
N GLU A 283 19.55 8.84 15.34
CA GLU A 283 20.89 9.16 15.81
C GLU A 283 21.96 8.99 14.73
N ASN A 284 21.59 8.39 13.56
CA ASN A 284 22.51 8.18 12.45
C ASN A 284 21.95 8.67 11.12
N HIS A 285 21.69 9.99 11.01
CA HIS A 285 21.14 10.60 9.79
C HIS A 285 22.03 10.41 8.56
N GLU A 286 23.36 10.33 8.73
CA GLU A 286 24.27 10.05 7.61
C GLU A 286 24.09 8.62 7.09
N GLY A 287 23.95 7.65 7.97
CA GLY A 287 23.65 6.26 7.62
C GLY A 287 22.26 6.10 6.98
N ALA A 288 21.27 6.81 7.53
CA ALA A 288 19.91 6.86 7.00
C ALA A 288 19.88 7.40 5.57
N LEU A 289 20.55 8.52 5.32
CA LEU A 289 20.64 9.10 3.97
C LEU A 289 21.32 8.15 2.97
N LYS A 290 22.38 7.47 3.39
CA LYS A 290 23.02 6.42 2.56
C LYS A 290 22.09 5.27 2.24
N PHE A 291 21.23 4.88 3.20
CA PHE A 291 20.26 3.81 2.98
C PHE A 291 19.17 4.25 1.99
N LEU A 292 18.67 5.47 2.12
CA LEU A 292 17.71 6.05 1.17
C LEU A 292 18.27 6.12 -0.26
N ASP A 293 19.50 6.60 -0.41
CA ASP A 293 20.18 6.64 -1.72
C ASP A 293 20.39 5.23 -2.29
N PHE A 294 20.77 4.29 -1.43
CA PHE A 294 20.92 2.89 -1.80
C PHE A 294 19.61 2.26 -2.28
N LEU A 295 18.47 2.56 -1.65
CA LEU A 295 17.16 2.08 -2.08
C LEU A 295 16.73 2.65 -3.44
N CYS A 296 17.17 3.86 -3.80
CA CYS A 296 16.93 4.47 -5.11
C CYS A 296 17.78 3.86 -6.24
N ARG A 297 18.80 3.07 -5.91
CA ARG A 297 19.68 2.44 -6.89
C ARG A 297 18.92 1.39 -7.70
N GLU A 298 19.10 1.39 -9.01
CA GLU A 298 18.38 0.56 -9.97
C GLU A 298 18.35 -0.93 -9.61
N ASP A 299 19.52 -1.52 -9.30
CA ASP A 299 19.64 -2.95 -8.97
C ASP A 299 18.97 -3.32 -7.63
N ILE A 300 18.88 -2.37 -6.72
CA ILE A 300 18.22 -2.53 -5.41
C ILE A 300 16.71 -2.35 -5.55
N ALA A 301 16.29 -1.30 -6.24
CA ALA A 301 14.88 -1.03 -6.50
C ALA A 301 14.25 -2.17 -7.34
N MET A 302 15.01 -2.76 -8.28
CA MET A 302 14.55 -3.93 -9.05
C MET A 302 14.29 -5.15 -8.14
N LYS A 303 15.17 -5.43 -7.18
CA LYS A 303 14.97 -6.53 -6.22
C LYS A 303 13.70 -6.34 -5.39
N ASN A 304 13.51 -5.12 -4.89
CA ASN A 304 12.31 -4.79 -4.13
C ASN A 304 11.06 -4.89 -5.00
N PHE A 305 11.09 -4.42 -6.24
CA PHE A 305 9.99 -4.57 -7.19
C PHE A 305 9.67 -6.04 -7.48
N GLU A 306 10.69 -6.87 -7.70
CA GLU A 306 10.53 -8.31 -7.96
C GLU A 306 10.03 -9.11 -6.73
N GLU A 307 10.18 -8.60 -5.53
CA GLU A 307 9.72 -9.24 -4.28
C GLU A 307 8.30 -8.80 -3.91
N ILE A 308 7.99 -7.51 -4.07
CA ILE A 308 6.80 -6.88 -3.48
C ILE A 308 5.64 -6.77 -4.48
N TYR A 309 5.95 -6.62 -5.79
CA TYR A 309 4.96 -6.52 -6.88
C TYR A 309 4.05 -5.30 -6.88
N TYR A 310 4.37 -4.27 -6.15
CA TYR A 310 3.73 -2.96 -6.34
C TYR A 310 4.50 -2.09 -7.35
N PRO A 311 3.80 -1.21 -8.08
CA PRO A 311 4.44 -0.29 -9.01
C PRO A 311 5.52 0.55 -8.32
N THR A 312 6.70 0.58 -8.93
CA THR A 312 7.83 1.36 -8.43
C THR A 312 7.85 2.76 -9.06
N PRO A 313 8.18 3.81 -8.30
CA PRO A 313 8.42 5.13 -8.85
C PRO A 313 9.80 5.27 -9.54
N ASN A 314 10.62 4.20 -9.53
CA ASN A 314 11.97 4.20 -10.07
C ASN A 314 11.96 4.01 -11.59
N THR A 315 12.25 5.08 -12.33
CA THR A 315 12.23 5.08 -13.81
C THR A 315 13.34 4.22 -14.43
N ALA A 316 14.47 4.00 -13.74
CA ALA A 316 15.53 3.11 -14.21
C ALA A 316 15.08 1.64 -14.14
N VAL A 317 14.30 1.27 -13.12
CA VAL A 317 13.64 -0.03 -13.05
C VAL A 317 12.61 -0.16 -14.16
N TYR A 318 11.68 0.82 -14.27
CA TYR A 318 10.64 0.83 -15.30
C TYR A 318 11.23 0.65 -16.71
N ALA A 319 12.36 1.31 -17.00
CA ALA A 319 13.03 1.18 -18.31
C ALA A 319 13.46 -0.25 -18.66
N GLN A 320 13.74 -1.09 -17.66
CA GLN A 320 14.19 -2.48 -17.84
C GLN A 320 13.06 -3.50 -17.91
N LEU A 321 11.85 -3.13 -17.48
CA LEU A 321 10.70 -4.03 -17.55
C LEU A 321 10.40 -4.38 -19.01
N ASP A 322 9.84 -5.55 -19.27
CA ASP A 322 9.35 -5.92 -20.58
C ASP A 322 8.12 -5.10 -20.98
N GLU A 323 7.78 -5.10 -22.26
CA GLU A 323 6.67 -4.29 -22.78
C GLU A 323 5.30 -4.80 -22.27
N GLU A 324 5.16 -6.06 -21.91
CA GLU A 324 3.96 -6.64 -21.32
C GLU A 324 3.70 -6.00 -19.95
N THR A 325 4.70 -6.02 -19.06
CA THR A 325 4.62 -5.41 -17.72
C THR A 325 4.44 -3.90 -17.78
N LYS A 326 5.15 -3.19 -18.70
CA LYS A 326 5.03 -1.73 -18.83
C LYS A 326 3.64 -1.27 -19.30
N ASN A 327 2.99 -2.07 -20.13
CA ASN A 327 1.69 -1.74 -20.70
C ASN A 327 0.54 -2.38 -19.93
N ASP A 328 0.82 -3.09 -18.85
CA ASP A 328 -0.19 -3.64 -17.96
C ASP A 328 -0.84 -2.51 -17.13
N PRO A 329 -2.11 -2.14 -17.41
CA PRO A 329 -2.77 -1.05 -16.70
C PRO A 329 -3.05 -1.36 -15.24
N LEU A 330 -2.98 -2.63 -14.84
CA LEU A 330 -3.12 -3.08 -13.48
C LEU A 330 -1.90 -2.66 -12.63
N ILE A 331 -0.69 -2.73 -13.23
CA ILE A 331 0.55 -2.32 -12.58
C ILE A 331 0.82 -0.84 -12.82
N PHE A 332 0.73 -0.39 -14.09
CA PHE A 332 1.04 0.98 -14.49
C PHE A 332 -0.17 1.62 -15.21
N PRO A 333 -1.16 2.13 -14.47
CA PRO A 333 -2.26 2.88 -15.05
C PRO A 333 -1.75 4.06 -15.89
N SER A 334 -2.52 4.44 -16.92
CA SER A 334 -2.16 5.56 -17.79
C SER A 334 -2.08 6.88 -17.03
N GLU A 335 -1.30 7.84 -17.56
CA GLU A 335 -1.28 9.20 -16.97
C GLU A 335 -2.67 9.83 -16.95
N GLU A 336 -3.51 9.59 -17.98
CA GLU A 336 -4.89 10.07 -18.03
C GLU A 336 -5.72 9.51 -16.87
N THR A 337 -5.55 8.24 -16.52
CA THR A 337 -6.21 7.61 -15.37
C THR A 337 -5.71 8.23 -14.07
N LEU A 338 -4.40 8.40 -13.93
CA LEU A 338 -3.79 8.96 -12.71
C LEU A 338 -4.18 10.43 -12.49
N GLU A 339 -4.38 11.22 -13.55
CA GLU A 339 -4.84 12.62 -13.45
C GLU A 339 -6.23 12.76 -12.84
N LYS A 340 -7.08 11.72 -12.92
CA LYS A 340 -8.41 11.67 -12.30
C LYS A 340 -8.38 11.16 -10.87
N CYS A 341 -7.28 10.55 -10.45
CA CYS A 341 -7.09 10.02 -9.11
C CYS A 341 -6.65 11.11 -8.13
N GLU A 342 -6.91 10.87 -6.87
CA GLU A 342 -6.50 11.75 -5.78
C GLU A 342 -5.74 10.95 -4.71
N VAL A 343 -4.74 11.59 -4.09
CA VAL A 343 -4.06 11.06 -2.91
C VAL A 343 -4.87 11.44 -1.66
N TYR A 344 -4.98 10.54 -0.69
CA TYR A 344 -5.60 10.88 0.59
C TYR A 344 -4.81 11.96 1.32
N LYS A 345 -5.56 12.84 1.98
CA LYS A 345 -5.02 13.85 2.92
C LYS A 345 -5.40 13.49 4.34
N ALA A 346 -4.58 13.92 5.28
CA ALA A 346 -4.93 13.85 6.68
C ALA A 346 -6.21 14.65 6.93
N LEU A 347 -7.17 14.03 7.61
CA LEU A 347 -8.43 14.68 7.99
C LEU A 347 -8.26 15.37 9.34
N ASP A 348 -8.93 16.51 9.51
CA ASP A 348 -9.06 17.11 10.83
C ASP A 348 -9.85 16.20 11.80
N PRO A 349 -9.71 16.39 13.13
CA PRO A 349 -10.33 15.52 14.12
C PRO A 349 -11.86 15.45 14.02
N ASP A 350 -12.52 16.55 13.67
CA ASP A 350 -14.00 16.61 13.60
C ASP A 350 -14.48 15.82 12.36
N THR A 351 -13.82 15.98 11.23
CA THR A 351 -14.10 15.19 10.03
C THR A 351 -13.81 13.71 10.25
N THR A 352 -12.68 13.37 10.90
CA THR A 352 -12.36 11.98 11.26
C THR A 352 -13.45 11.34 12.14
N ALA A 353 -13.94 12.10 13.14
CA ALA A 353 -15.02 11.64 14.00
C ALA A 353 -16.34 11.45 13.22
N LEU A 354 -16.62 12.34 12.26
CA LEU A 354 -17.79 12.23 11.40
C LEU A 354 -17.74 10.96 10.53
N TYR A 355 -16.63 10.70 9.84
CA TYR A 355 -16.45 9.46 9.06
C TYR A 355 -16.64 8.21 9.93
N SER A 356 -16.06 8.22 11.14
CA SER A 356 -16.20 7.10 12.08
C SER A 356 -17.64 6.88 12.53
N GLN A 357 -18.40 7.97 12.78
CA GLN A 357 -19.81 7.89 13.11
C GLN A 357 -20.63 7.31 11.96
N LEU A 358 -20.48 7.87 10.76
CA LEU A 358 -21.20 7.45 9.56
C LEU A 358 -20.90 5.99 9.22
N TRP A 359 -19.63 5.56 9.33
CA TRP A 359 -19.25 4.16 9.14
C TRP A 359 -19.95 3.22 10.12
N LYS A 360 -20.01 3.59 11.39
CA LYS A 360 -20.73 2.81 12.40
C LYS A 360 -22.21 2.72 12.08
N GLU A 361 -22.84 3.81 11.62
CA GLU A 361 -24.22 3.82 11.19
C GLU A 361 -24.45 2.89 9.99
N LEU A 362 -23.57 2.95 8.97
CA LEU A 362 -23.59 2.05 7.82
C LEU A 362 -23.49 0.57 8.24
N LYS A 363 -22.56 0.22 9.13
CA LYS A 363 -22.37 -1.19 9.54
C LYS A 363 -23.54 -1.71 10.38
N THR A 364 -24.35 -0.85 10.98
CA THR A 364 -25.50 -1.20 11.84
C THR A 364 -26.86 -1.00 11.20
N SER A 365 -26.94 -0.39 9.98
CA SER A 365 -28.19 -0.19 9.22
C SER A 365 -28.80 -1.49 8.69
#